data_92d248378b3d1970de32999ad7152163
#
_entry.id   92d248378b3d1970de32999ad7152163
#
_cell.length_a   1.000
_cell.length_b   1.000
_cell.length_c   1.000
_cell.angle_alpha   90.00
_cell.angle_beta   90.00
_cell.angle_gamma   90.00
#
_symmetry.space_group_name_H-M   'P 1'
#
loop_
_entity.id
_entity.type
_entity.pdbx_description
1 polymer ?
#
loop_
_entity_poly.entity_id
_entity_poly.type
_entity_poly.pdbx_seq_one_letter_code
_entity_poly.pdbx_strand_id
1 'polypeptide(L)'
;MRLVTIILAALMLPLASFGQDRYGETDEQQLLCKEAISVYRSYKKQKNYDEAYIQWKKACDVCPLTATENILRDGVTFLNDQLKKTEDEARRASIADSIFLLYDQRMELFPATKKYPKNDCMVLAQKGMDQYKIFKKPGSAEATALLKESIECLGADSAITAGVPAALWSKALSTYYVTSFYAMKAMEDDLEARERLGEMLTEYLMLIGHIETGVATAKANDNAKDAAKYEKAKSNIDKVFIAIAQCEDMVPVLSEKIAVDTANFELKKKVLRLLNQKDCTDNDLYLPVAEAVHAQEPSHPSAFAIGGEQANVENFEEALRYMEQAVELCGDCAEKEMYLLKT
;
A
#
# COMPACT_ATOMS: atom_id res chain seq x y z
N MET A 1 41.72 -7.55 -72.07
CA MET A 1 41.10 -7.84 -70.76
C MET A 1 41.84 -7.02 -69.72
N ARG A 2 41.22 -5.92 -69.25
CA ARG A 2 41.79 -5.05 -68.19
C ARG A 2 40.98 -5.31 -66.90
N LEU A 3 41.62 -5.88 -65.90
CA LEU A 3 41.07 -6.01 -64.53
C LEU A 3 41.01 -4.59 -63.92
N VAL A 4 39.80 -4.17 -63.54
CA VAL A 4 39.55 -2.99 -62.72
C VAL A 4 39.51 -3.45 -61.28
N THR A 5 40.54 -3.11 -60.52
CA THR A 5 40.62 -3.33 -59.06
C THR A 5 39.87 -2.20 -58.39
N ILE A 6 38.68 -2.48 -57.83
CA ILE A 6 37.93 -1.57 -57.00
C ILE A 6 38.50 -1.66 -55.58
N ILE A 7 39.22 -0.60 -55.18
CA ILE A 7 39.64 -0.42 -53.77
C ILE A 7 38.44 0.11 -52.99
N LEU A 8 37.87 -0.75 -52.16
CA LEU A 8 36.86 -0.39 -51.19
C LEU A 8 37.56 0.29 -50.02
N ALA A 9 37.63 1.61 -50.02
CA ALA A 9 38.05 2.40 -48.87
C ALA A 9 36.92 2.34 -47.80
N ALA A 10 37.06 1.41 -46.85
CA ALA A 10 36.22 1.43 -45.65
C ALA A 10 36.51 2.69 -44.85
N LEU A 11 35.63 3.68 -44.94
CA LEU A 11 35.58 4.79 -44.01
C LEU A 11 35.23 4.20 -42.62
N MET A 12 36.25 3.95 -41.82
CA MET A 12 36.11 3.82 -40.38
C MET A 12 35.77 5.22 -39.84
N LEU A 13 34.47 5.55 -39.80
CA LEU A 13 33.98 6.58 -38.90
C LEU A 13 34.28 6.12 -37.50
N PRO A 14 35.00 6.87 -36.67
CA PRO A 14 35.04 6.57 -35.26
C PRO A 14 33.61 6.70 -34.76
N LEU A 15 33.02 5.59 -34.34
CA LEU A 15 31.89 5.57 -33.44
C LEU A 15 32.41 6.24 -32.14
N ALA A 16 32.42 7.58 -32.13
CA ALA A 16 32.46 8.29 -30.88
C ALA A 16 31.22 7.82 -30.11
N SER A 17 31.42 6.86 -29.25
CA SER A 17 30.51 6.59 -28.17
C SER A 17 30.45 7.85 -27.34
N PHE A 18 29.53 8.73 -27.69
CA PHE A 18 29.10 9.79 -26.82
C PHE A 18 28.44 9.11 -25.61
N GLY A 19 29.27 8.69 -24.69
CA GLY A 19 28.88 8.53 -23.30
C GLY A 19 28.57 9.95 -22.84
N GLN A 20 27.37 10.45 -23.17
CA GLN A 20 26.87 11.67 -22.59
C GLN A 20 27.01 11.51 -21.09
N ASP A 21 28.00 12.21 -20.48
CA ASP A 21 28.12 12.16 -19.02
C ASP A 21 26.84 12.79 -18.47
N ARG A 22 26.13 12.02 -17.71
CA ARG A 22 24.82 12.37 -17.15
C ARG A 22 24.82 13.69 -16.35
N TYR A 23 25.98 14.22 -16.03
CA TYR A 23 26.13 15.45 -15.25
C TYR A 23 26.36 16.71 -16.10
N GLY A 24 26.48 16.59 -17.42
CA GLY A 24 26.69 17.68 -18.36
C GLY A 24 27.61 17.27 -19.52
N GLU A 25 27.65 18.10 -20.55
CA GLU A 25 28.37 17.83 -21.82
C GLU A 25 29.89 18.13 -21.73
N THR A 26 30.28 19.06 -20.84
CA THR A 26 31.66 19.46 -20.63
C THR A 26 32.15 19.14 -19.22
N ASP A 27 33.46 18.98 -19.04
CA ASP A 27 34.07 18.75 -17.73
C ASP A 27 33.71 19.86 -16.72
N GLU A 28 33.62 21.10 -17.17
CA GLU A 28 33.23 22.24 -16.34
C GLU A 28 31.75 22.11 -15.87
N GLN A 29 30.83 21.80 -16.78
CA GLN A 29 29.42 21.58 -16.42
C GLN A 29 29.27 20.40 -15.45
N GLN A 30 29.99 19.30 -15.69
CA GLN A 30 29.98 18.15 -14.82
C GLN A 30 30.50 18.47 -13.40
N LEU A 31 31.57 19.26 -13.31
CA LEU A 31 32.13 19.69 -12.03
C LEU A 31 31.12 20.56 -11.28
N LEU A 32 30.55 21.58 -11.91
CA LEU A 32 29.55 22.48 -11.33
C LEU A 32 28.30 21.70 -10.85
N CYS A 33 27.83 20.77 -11.66
CA CYS A 33 26.67 19.95 -11.27
C CYS A 33 26.97 19.05 -10.08
N LYS A 34 28.11 18.33 -10.09
CA LYS A 34 28.51 17.45 -8.98
C LYS A 34 28.71 18.23 -7.69
N GLU A 35 29.30 19.43 -7.76
CA GLU A 35 29.46 20.33 -6.63
C GLU A 35 28.11 20.80 -6.08
N ALA A 36 27.22 21.31 -6.94
CA ALA A 36 25.90 21.77 -6.53
C ALA A 36 25.08 20.66 -5.85
N ILE A 37 25.12 19.42 -6.40
CA ILE A 37 24.50 18.26 -5.78
C ILE A 37 25.11 17.96 -4.40
N SER A 38 26.42 18.01 -4.26
CA SER A 38 27.11 17.76 -3.00
C SER A 38 26.71 18.77 -1.93
N VAL A 39 26.63 20.06 -2.30
CA VAL A 39 26.28 21.16 -1.38
C VAL A 39 24.87 20.99 -0.83
N TYR A 40 23.82 20.85 -1.66
CA TYR A 40 22.48 20.72 -1.14
C TYR A 40 22.30 19.46 -0.31
N ARG A 41 22.96 18.35 -0.68
CA ARG A 41 22.92 17.10 0.10
C ARG A 41 23.58 17.23 1.47
N SER A 42 24.63 18.03 1.58
CA SER A 42 25.25 18.33 2.87
C SER A 42 24.24 18.99 3.80
N TYR A 43 23.55 20.04 3.35
CA TYR A 43 22.51 20.71 4.13
C TYR A 43 21.32 19.77 4.44
N LYS A 44 20.88 18.95 3.48
CA LYS A 44 19.85 17.93 3.72
C LYS A 44 20.24 16.96 4.82
N LYS A 45 21.49 16.47 4.82
CA LYS A 45 22.02 15.57 5.85
C LYS A 45 22.01 16.22 7.24
N GLN A 46 22.25 17.52 7.32
CA GLN A 46 22.17 18.32 8.53
C GLN A 46 20.72 18.68 8.92
N LYS A 47 19.71 18.27 8.12
CA LYS A 47 18.29 18.63 8.28
C LYS A 47 18.01 20.14 8.18
N ASN A 48 18.93 20.92 7.63
CA ASN A 48 18.74 22.32 7.31
C ASN A 48 18.03 22.42 5.94
N TYR A 49 16.71 22.22 5.96
CA TYR A 49 15.92 22.12 4.72
C TYR A 49 15.75 23.46 4.01
N ASP A 50 15.81 24.58 4.69
CA ASP A 50 15.71 25.90 4.06
C ASP A 50 16.92 26.18 3.18
N GLU A 51 18.11 25.99 3.71
CA GLU A 51 19.34 26.14 2.91
C GLU A 51 19.46 25.04 1.86
N ALA A 52 19.11 23.81 2.21
CA ALA A 52 19.07 22.71 1.24
C ALA A 52 18.17 23.02 0.04
N TYR A 53 17.02 23.63 0.25
CA TYR A 53 16.10 24.05 -0.82
C TYR A 53 16.72 25.13 -1.73
N ILE A 54 17.38 26.14 -1.15
CA ILE A 54 18.05 27.19 -1.91
C ILE A 54 19.15 26.59 -2.80
N GLN A 55 19.98 25.70 -2.23
CA GLN A 55 21.08 25.07 -2.97
C GLN A 55 20.58 24.02 -3.97
N TRP A 56 19.47 23.35 -3.68
CA TRP A 56 18.80 22.43 -4.61
C TRP A 56 18.29 23.17 -5.87
N LYS A 57 17.71 24.36 -5.74
CA LYS A 57 17.32 25.16 -6.90
C LYS A 57 18.54 25.49 -7.78
N LYS A 58 19.66 25.88 -7.19
CA LYS A 58 20.91 26.08 -7.96
C LYS A 58 21.36 24.81 -8.67
N ALA A 59 21.23 23.64 -8.00
CA ALA A 59 21.54 22.37 -8.67
C ALA A 59 20.60 22.09 -9.85
N CYS A 60 19.30 22.43 -9.76
CA CYS A 60 18.36 22.31 -10.87
C CYS A 60 18.71 23.24 -12.05
N ASP A 61 19.33 24.40 -11.79
CA ASP A 61 19.72 25.34 -12.83
C ASP A 61 20.97 24.88 -13.61
N VAL A 62 21.88 24.15 -12.97
CA VAL A 62 23.17 23.76 -13.56
C VAL A 62 23.27 22.28 -13.95
N CYS A 63 22.41 21.42 -13.43
CA CYS A 63 22.41 19.99 -13.72
C CYS A 63 21.35 19.61 -14.75
N PRO A 64 21.63 18.69 -15.67
CA PRO A 64 20.58 18.00 -16.40
C PRO A 64 19.65 17.27 -15.42
N LEU A 65 18.35 17.26 -15.68
CA LEU A 65 17.39 16.54 -14.83
C LEU A 65 17.66 15.02 -14.77
N THR A 66 18.32 14.50 -15.81
CA THR A 66 18.78 13.10 -15.90
C THR A 66 20.04 12.81 -15.09
N ALA A 67 20.69 13.83 -14.51
CA ALA A 67 21.93 13.67 -13.74
C ALA A 67 21.79 12.65 -12.61
N THR A 68 20.70 12.72 -11.87
CA THR A 68 20.37 11.75 -10.83
C THR A 68 18.91 11.86 -10.38
N GLU A 69 18.21 10.75 -10.27
CA GLU A 69 16.84 10.69 -9.72
C GLU A 69 16.70 11.40 -8.37
N ASN A 70 17.80 11.44 -7.60
CA ASN A 70 17.78 12.09 -6.29
C ASN A 70 17.49 13.59 -6.34
N ILE A 71 17.81 14.30 -7.43
CA ILE A 71 17.46 15.73 -7.58
C ILE A 71 15.94 15.88 -7.51
N LEU A 72 15.21 15.05 -8.25
CA LEU A 72 13.74 15.09 -8.28
C LEU A 72 13.13 14.62 -6.95
N ARG A 73 13.64 13.51 -6.41
CA ARG A 73 13.17 12.96 -5.12
C ARG A 73 13.43 13.90 -3.93
N ASP A 74 14.58 14.53 -3.90
CA ASP A 74 14.95 15.46 -2.84
C ASP A 74 14.18 16.77 -2.98
N GLY A 75 13.88 17.19 -4.21
CA GLY A 75 12.99 18.30 -4.52
C GLY A 75 11.60 18.13 -3.91
N VAL A 76 11.00 16.95 -4.05
CA VAL A 76 9.72 16.63 -3.38
C VAL A 76 9.82 16.81 -1.87
N THR A 77 10.95 16.39 -1.26
CA THR A 77 11.18 16.56 0.18
C THR A 77 11.21 18.04 0.58
N PHE A 78 11.94 18.86 -0.17
CA PHE A 78 12.09 20.29 0.10
C PHE A 78 10.81 21.06 -0.15
N LEU A 79 10.12 20.78 -1.25
CA LEU A 79 8.84 21.42 -1.57
C LEU A 79 7.76 21.04 -0.54
N ASN A 80 7.72 19.79 -0.06
CA ASN A 80 6.85 19.40 1.04
C ASN A 80 7.16 20.13 2.36
N ASP A 81 8.41 20.49 2.60
CA ASP A 81 8.79 21.30 3.76
C ASP A 81 8.36 22.77 3.58
N GLN A 82 8.57 23.34 2.39
CA GLN A 82 8.07 24.69 2.06
C GLN A 82 6.54 24.77 2.14
N LEU A 83 5.83 23.75 1.66
CA LEU A 83 4.36 23.68 1.71
C LEU A 83 3.82 23.76 3.15
N LYS A 84 4.51 23.15 4.12
CA LYS A 84 4.13 23.23 5.54
C LYS A 84 4.28 24.61 6.13
N LYS A 85 5.23 25.42 5.62
CA LYS A 85 5.57 26.77 6.09
C LYS A 85 4.79 27.85 5.35
N THR A 86 4.07 27.49 4.28
CA THR A 86 3.35 28.44 3.43
C THR A 86 1.88 28.47 3.84
N GLU A 87 1.35 29.65 4.15
CA GLU A 87 -0.06 29.87 4.50
C GLU A 87 -0.89 30.34 3.30
N ASP A 88 -0.28 31.09 2.38
CA ASP A 88 -0.93 31.61 1.16
C ASP A 88 -1.38 30.46 0.25
N GLU A 89 -2.69 30.41 -0.03
CA GLU A 89 -3.31 29.32 -0.77
C GLU A 89 -2.82 29.23 -2.23
N ALA A 90 -2.65 30.35 -2.92
CA ALA A 90 -2.18 30.35 -4.31
C ALA A 90 -0.74 29.83 -4.39
N ARG A 91 0.10 30.23 -3.45
CA ARG A 91 1.47 29.71 -3.35
C ARG A 91 1.50 28.24 -2.96
N ARG A 92 0.62 27.79 -2.07
CA ARG A 92 0.47 26.37 -1.72
C ARG A 92 0.10 25.54 -2.95
N ALA A 93 -0.85 26.00 -3.76
CA ALA A 93 -1.25 25.34 -4.99
C ALA A 93 -0.05 25.22 -5.96
N SER A 94 0.67 26.29 -6.22
CA SER A 94 1.86 26.28 -7.08
C SER A 94 2.98 25.34 -6.57
N ILE A 95 3.18 25.25 -5.25
CA ILE A 95 4.11 24.29 -4.66
C ILE A 95 3.62 22.84 -4.86
N ALA A 96 2.33 22.60 -4.70
CA ALA A 96 1.73 21.29 -4.93
C ALA A 96 1.91 20.86 -6.39
N ASP A 97 1.59 21.72 -7.36
CA ASP A 97 1.81 21.47 -8.79
C ASP A 97 3.28 21.10 -9.08
N SER A 98 4.21 21.82 -8.45
CA SER A 98 5.64 21.52 -8.60
C SER A 98 6.01 20.15 -8.01
N ILE A 99 5.41 19.74 -6.90
CA ILE A 99 5.62 18.41 -6.32
C ILE A 99 5.16 17.32 -7.30
N PHE A 100 3.97 17.47 -7.88
CA PHE A 100 3.43 16.48 -8.82
C PHE A 100 4.21 16.44 -10.13
N LEU A 101 4.65 17.58 -10.63
CA LEU A 101 5.54 17.64 -11.80
C LEU A 101 6.84 16.84 -11.55
N LEU A 102 7.45 16.96 -10.36
CA LEU A 102 8.65 16.19 -10.03
C LEU A 102 8.39 14.68 -9.99
N TYR A 103 7.20 14.22 -9.57
CA TYR A 103 6.83 12.81 -9.66
C TYR A 103 6.70 12.35 -11.11
N ASP A 104 6.05 13.14 -11.98
CA ASP A 104 5.88 12.81 -13.38
C ASP A 104 7.23 12.75 -14.12
N GLN A 105 8.09 13.73 -13.88
CA GLN A 105 9.46 13.71 -14.39
C GLN A 105 10.29 12.51 -13.88
N ARG A 106 10.06 12.06 -12.64
CA ARG A 106 10.75 10.85 -12.13
C ARG A 106 10.34 9.61 -12.91
N MET A 107 9.06 9.42 -13.20
CA MET A 107 8.57 8.29 -13.98
C MET A 107 9.06 8.34 -15.43
N GLU A 108 9.06 9.52 -16.03
CA GLU A 108 9.53 9.73 -17.41
C GLU A 108 11.04 9.51 -17.56
N LEU A 109 11.85 10.15 -16.73
CA LEU A 109 13.32 10.19 -16.87
C LEU A 109 14.02 9.01 -16.22
N PHE A 110 13.39 8.35 -15.25
CA PHE A 110 13.94 7.21 -14.51
C PHE A 110 12.97 6.03 -14.48
N PRO A 111 12.57 5.50 -15.65
CA PRO A 111 11.62 4.40 -15.74
C PRO A 111 12.16 3.12 -15.08
N ALA A 112 11.28 2.14 -14.94
CA ALA A 112 11.64 0.83 -14.42
C ALA A 112 12.81 0.20 -15.21
N THR A 113 13.72 -0.42 -14.51
CA THR A 113 14.92 -1.09 -15.06
C THR A 113 15.04 -2.50 -14.53
N LYS A 114 15.94 -3.31 -15.12
CA LYS A 114 16.23 -4.66 -14.58
C LYS A 114 16.68 -4.63 -13.11
N LYS A 115 17.37 -3.55 -12.71
CA LYS A 115 17.82 -3.37 -11.32
C LYS A 115 16.71 -2.85 -10.40
N TYR A 116 15.80 -2.06 -10.93
CA TYR A 116 14.68 -1.45 -10.20
C TYR A 116 13.38 -1.68 -10.97
N PRO A 117 12.89 -2.93 -11.06
CA PRO A 117 11.80 -3.32 -11.98
C PRO A 117 10.43 -2.72 -11.62
N LYS A 118 10.32 -2.15 -10.44
CA LYS A 118 9.07 -1.58 -9.91
C LYS A 118 9.22 -0.09 -9.53
N ASN A 119 10.19 0.62 -10.11
CA ASN A 119 10.43 2.02 -9.75
C ASN A 119 9.19 2.89 -9.96
N ASP A 120 8.55 2.80 -11.12
CA ASP A 120 7.37 3.61 -11.48
C ASP A 120 6.21 3.35 -10.52
N CYS A 121 5.95 2.08 -10.19
CA CYS A 121 4.91 1.71 -9.24
C CYS A 121 5.17 2.31 -7.84
N MET A 122 6.44 2.33 -7.39
CA MET A 122 6.82 2.96 -6.12
C MET A 122 6.68 4.48 -6.16
N VAL A 123 6.95 5.11 -7.30
CA VAL A 123 6.75 6.56 -7.50
C VAL A 123 5.27 6.89 -7.47
N LEU A 124 4.42 6.11 -8.14
CA LEU A 124 2.95 6.23 -8.07
C LEU A 124 2.43 6.14 -6.63
N ALA A 125 2.92 5.16 -5.85
CA ALA A 125 2.55 5.06 -4.43
C ALA A 125 2.88 6.35 -3.65
N GLN A 126 4.08 6.90 -3.87
CA GLN A 126 4.51 8.13 -3.21
C GLN A 126 3.65 9.33 -3.66
N LYS A 127 3.37 9.44 -4.98
CA LYS A 127 2.51 10.47 -5.57
C LYS A 127 1.11 10.43 -4.96
N GLY A 128 0.47 9.25 -4.91
CA GLY A 128 -0.86 9.08 -4.34
C GLY A 128 -0.93 9.39 -2.84
N MET A 129 0.09 9.01 -2.07
CA MET A 129 0.17 9.37 -0.65
C MET A 129 0.35 10.86 -0.42
N ASP A 130 1.15 11.55 -1.25
CA ASP A 130 1.32 13.00 -1.13
C ASP A 130 0.07 13.74 -1.64
N GLN A 131 -0.66 13.22 -2.65
CA GLN A 131 -1.96 13.73 -3.07
C GLN A 131 -2.92 13.82 -1.87
N TYR A 132 -3.12 12.73 -1.15
CA TYR A 132 -3.97 12.73 0.04
C TYR A 132 -3.43 13.62 1.16
N LYS A 133 -2.12 13.62 1.38
CA LYS A 133 -1.48 14.44 2.42
C LYS A 133 -1.66 15.94 2.18
N ILE A 134 -1.59 16.38 0.93
CA ILE A 134 -1.67 17.79 0.53
C ILE A 134 -3.13 18.25 0.51
N PHE A 135 -3.99 17.55 -0.19
CA PHE A 135 -5.38 17.96 -0.43
C PHE A 135 -6.39 17.37 0.56
N LYS A 136 -5.96 16.43 1.43
CA LYS A 136 -6.83 15.81 2.44
C LYS A 136 -8.04 15.12 1.78
N LYS A 137 -9.22 15.22 2.42
CA LYS A 137 -10.46 14.59 1.93
C LYS A 137 -10.85 15.01 0.50
N PRO A 138 -10.77 16.28 0.09
CA PRO A 138 -11.06 16.67 -1.30
C PRO A 138 -10.17 15.99 -2.35
N GLY A 139 -8.93 15.63 -2.00
CA GLY A 139 -8.02 14.92 -2.90
C GLY A 139 -8.10 13.39 -2.84
N SER A 140 -9.15 12.83 -2.20
CA SER A 140 -9.20 11.38 -1.96
C SER A 140 -9.45 10.57 -3.22
N ALA A 141 -10.27 11.05 -4.15
CA ALA A 141 -10.56 10.34 -5.39
C ALA A 141 -9.29 10.14 -6.24
N GLU A 142 -8.54 11.20 -6.49
CA GLU A 142 -7.28 11.14 -7.24
C GLU A 142 -6.23 10.31 -6.50
N ALA A 143 -6.15 10.46 -5.18
CA ALA A 143 -5.22 9.66 -4.38
C ALA A 143 -5.56 8.17 -4.45
N THR A 144 -6.85 7.82 -4.42
CA THR A 144 -7.34 6.43 -4.57
C THR A 144 -6.94 5.86 -5.92
N ALA A 145 -7.17 6.60 -7.02
CA ALA A 145 -6.81 6.17 -8.36
C ALA A 145 -5.31 5.87 -8.49
N LEU A 146 -4.45 6.82 -8.07
CA LEU A 146 -2.99 6.65 -8.10
C LEU A 146 -2.50 5.48 -7.24
N LEU A 147 -3.09 5.30 -6.06
CA LEU A 147 -2.72 4.22 -5.16
C LEU A 147 -3.22 2.86 -5.65
N LYS A 148 -4.41 2.79 -6.27
CA LYS A 148 -4.93 1.58 -6.91
C LYS A 148 -4.01 1.12 -8.02
N GLU A 149 -3.66 2.01 -8.95
CA GLU A 149 -2.73 1.73 -10.04
C GLU A 149 -1.37 1.25 -9.51
N SER A 150 -0.84 1.90 -8.47
CA SER A 150 0.40 1.47 -7.82
C SER A 150 0.30 0.07 -7.21
N ILE A 151 -0.80 -0.26 -6.51
CA ILE A 151 -1.00 -1.57 -5.87
C ILE A 151 -1.14 -2.67 -6.92
N GLU A 152 -1.90 -2.44 -7.99
CA GLU A 152 -2.04 -3.36 -9.11
C GLU A 152 -0.69 -3.59 -9.82
N CYS A 153 0.07 -2.53 -10.05
CA CYS A 153 1.40 -2.58 -10.65
C CYS A 153 2.41 -3.34 -9.78
N LEU A 154 2.41 -3.11 -8.47
CA LEU A 154 3.33 -3.77 -7.54
C LEU A 154 2.97 -5.25 -7.35
N GLY A 155 1.69 -5.58 -7.18
CA GLY A 155 1.22 -6.91 -6.82
C GLY A 155 1.74 -7.37 -5.44
N ALA A 156 1.06 -8.32 -4.79
CA ALA A 156 1.42 -8.72 -3.43
C ALA A 156 2.80 -9.37 -3.34
N ASP A 157 2.97 -10.47 -4.04
CA ASP A 157 4.21 -11.26 -3.98
C ASP A 157 5.37 -10.54 -4.66
N SER A 158 5.06 -9.78 -5.74
CA SER A 158 6.06 -8.99 -6.47
C SER A 158 6.60 -7.81 -5.68
N ALA A 159 5.79 -7.16 -4.84
CA ALA A 159 6.25 -6.03 -4.02
C ALA A 159 7.34 -6.47 -3.02
N ILE A 160 7.11 -7.58 -2.33
CA ILE A 160 8.04 -8.12 -1.33
C ILE A 160 9.30 -8.66 -2.01
N THR A 161 9.16 -9.46 -3.08
CA THR A 161 10.28 -10.06 -3.82
C THR A 161 11.09 -9.02 -4.60
N ALA A 162 10.47 -7.93 -5.08
CA ALA A 162 11.16 -6.81 -5.72
C ALA A 162 11.86 -5.86 -4.73
N GLY A 163 11.80 -6.15 -3.43
CA GLY A 163 12.47 -5.35 -2.40
C GLY A 163 11.83 -3.97 -2.17
N VAL A 164 10.52 -3.85 -2.41
CA VAL A 164 9.78 -2.63 -2.06
C VAL A 164 9.87 -2.41 -0.55
N PRO A 165 10.29 -1.22 -0.08
CA PRO A 165 10.42 -0.98 1.35
C PRO A 165 9.09 -1.19 2.09
N ALA A 166 9.09 -1.97 3.17
CA ALA A 166 7.91 -2.24 3.99
C ALA A 166 7.19 -0.96 4.44
N ALA A 167 7.95 0.11 4.73
CA ALA A 167 7.39 1.41 5.09
C ALA A 167 6.59 2.06 3.96
N LEU A 168 6.99 1.87 2.71
CA LEU A 168 6.27 2.37 1.55
C LEU A 168 5.03 1.52 1.29
N TRP A 169 5.23 0.20 1.19
CA TRP A 169 4.16 -0.74 0.82
C TRP A 169 3.01 -0.74 1.84
N SER A 170 3.32 -0.95 3.12
CA SER A 170 2.30 -0.96 4.18
C SER A 170 1.52 0.36 4.26
N LYS A 171 2.21 1.49 4.07
CA LYS A 171 1.57 2.80 4.07
C LYS A 171 0.71 3.03 2.83
N ALA A 172 1.14 2.59 1.66
CA ALA A 172 0.35 2.69 0.43
C ALA A 172 -0.97 1.91 0.56
N LEU A 173 -0.92 0.64 1.03
CA LEU A 173 -2.11 -0.19 1.27
C LEU A 173 -3.10 0.48 2.22
N SER A 174 -2.62 0.97 3.37
CA SER A 174 -3.51 1.62 4.35
C SER A 174 -4.04 2.97 3.88
N THR A 175 -3.23 3.76 3.16
CA THR A 175 -3.68 5.04 2.61
C THR A 175 -4.72 4.83 1.52
N TYR A 176 -4.54 3.84 0.66
CA TYR A 176 -5.51 3.46 -0.36
C TYR A 176 -6.90 3.22 0.24
N TYR A 177 -6.98 2.38 1.29
CA TYR A 177 -8.26 2.05 1.91
C TYR A 177 -8.92 3.26 2.59
N VAL A 178 -8.12 4.11 3.24
CA VAL A 178 -8.60 5.35 3.85
C VAL A 178 -9.10 6.34 2.80
N THR A 179 -8.38 6.50 1.69
CA THR A 179 -8.79 7.42 0.61
C THR A 179 -10.02 6.90 -0.13
N SER A 180 -10.13 5.60 -0.35
CA SER A 180 -11.32 4.93 -0.89
C SER A 180 -12.56 5.24 -0.07
N PHE A 181 -12.46 5.18 1.27
CA PHE A 181 -13.54 5.55 2.17
C PHE A 181 -13.99 7.01 1.99
N TYR A 182 -13.04 7.94 1.95
CA TYR A 182 -13.41 9.36 1.78
C TYR A 182 -13.89 9.67 0.37
N ALA A 183 -13.38 9.01 -0.66
CA ALA A 183 -13.88 9.12 -2.02
C ALA A 183 -15.34 8.62 -2.11
N MET A 184 -15.63 7.45 -1.56
CA MET A 184 -16.99 6.90 -1.47
C MET A 184 -17.94 7.85 -0.73
N LYS A 185 -17.50 8.41 0.42
CA LYS A 185 -18.31 9.35 1.21
C LYS A 185 -18.57 10.68 0.50
N ALA A 186 -17.83 11.01 -0.53
CA ALA A 186 -18.01 12.21 -1.34
C ALA A 186 -18.89 11.98 -2.58
N MET A 187 -19.33 10.74 -2.85
CA MET A 187 -20.25 10.41 -3.92
C MET A 187 -21.65 10.98 -3.59
N GLU A 188 -22.27 11.58 -4.58
CA GLU A 188 -23.61 12.15 -4.44
C GLU A 188 -24.71 11.13 -4.76
N ASP A 189 -24.39 10.11 -5.58
CA ASP A 189 -25.28 9.03 -5.95
C ASP A 189 -25.22 7.89 -4.92
N ASP A 190 -26.34 7.58 -4.30
CA ASP A 190 -26.44 6.53 -3.28
C ASP A 190 -26.20 5.13 -3.85
N LEU A 191 -26.53 4.87 -5.11
CA LEU A 191 -26.31 3.57 -5.75
C LEU A 191 -24.83 3.36 -6.02
N GLU A 192 -24.16 4.37 -6.61
CA GLU A 192 -22.72 4.35 -6.84
C GLU A 192 -21.94 4.18 -5.53
N ALA A 193 -22.35 4.87 -4.47
CA ALA A 193 -21.74 4.75 -3.14
C ALA A 193 -21.90 3.33 -2.56
N ARG A 194 -23.05 2.67 -2.77
CA ARG A 194 -23.26 1.27 -2.33
C ARG A 194 -22.46 0.28 -3.15
N GLU A 195 -22.37 0.46 -4.46
CA GLU A 195 -21.52 -0.38 -5.31
C GLU A 195 -20.05 -0.26 -4.86
N ARG A 196 -19.59 0.96 -4.63
CA ARG A 196 -18.23 1.20 -4.12
C ARG A 196 -18.00 0.58 -2.74
N LEU A 197 -18.99 0.58 -1.86
CA LEU A 197 -18.92 -0.12 -0.57
C LEU A 197 -18.70 -1.62 -0.76
N GLY A 198 -19.46 -2.27 -1.65
CA GLY A 198 -19.29 -3.69 -1.99
C GLY A 198 -17.87 -4.01 -2.49
N GLU A 199 -17.32 -3.15 -3.38
CA GLU A 199 -15.92 -3.26 -3.82
C GLU A 199 -14.95 -3.14 -2.65
N MET A 200 -15.13 -2.17 -1.77
CA MET A 200 -14.26 -1.96 -0.61
C MET A 200 -14.25 -3.13 0.36
N LEU A 201 -15.40 -3.81 0.54
CA LEU A 201 -15.46 -5.03 1.36
C LEU A 201 -14.64 -6.17 0.74
N THR A 202 -14.65 -6.30 -0.59
CA THR A 202 -13.79 -7.24 -1.33
C THR A 202 -12.31 -6.86 -1.23
N GLU A 203 -11.99 -5.59 -1.44
CA GLU A 203 -10.64 -5.04 -1.34
C GLU A 203 -10.03 -5.22 0.06
N TYR A 204 -10.85 -5.13 1.11
CA TYR A 204 -10.40 -5.38 2.49
C TYR A 204 -9.71 -6.74 2.61
N LEU A 205 -10.33 -7.81 2.13
CA LEU A 205 -9.76 -9.16 2.21
C LEU A 205 -8.43 -9.26 1.46
N MET A 206 -8.34 -8.66 0.27
CA MET A 206 -7.11 -8.59 -0.53
C MET A 206 -6.00 -7.84 0.22
N LEU A 207 -6.30 -6.64 0.73
CA LEU A 207 -5.31 -5.80 1.42
C LEU A 207 -4.80 -6.46 2.70
N ILE A 208 -5.68 -7.11 3.48
CA ILE A 208 -5.27 -7.86 4.66
C ILE A 208 -4.38 -9.04 4.26
N GLY A 209 -4.66 -9.73 3.15
CA GLY A 209 -3.78 -10.77 2.61
C GLY A 209 -2.37 -10.25 2.32
N HIS A 210 -2.25 -9.11 1.65
CA HIS A 210 -0.96 -8.48 1.38
C HIS A 210 -0.19 -8.11 2.66
N ILE A 211 -0.90 -7.60 3.64
CA ILE A 211 -0.31 -7.22 4.93
C ILE A 211 0.18 -8.46 5.70
N GLU A 212 -0.63 -9.52 5.77
CA GLU A 212 -0.26 -10.76 6.45
C GLU A 212 0.96 -11.42 5.83
N THR A 213 1.05 -11.43 4.49
CA THR A 213 2.26 -11.86 3.77
C THR A 213 3.47 -11.02 4.16
N GLY A 214 3.30 -9.69 4.24
CA GLY A 214 4.36 -8.78 4.69
C GLY A 214 4.81 -9.03 6.12
N VAL A 215 3.86 -9.26 7.05
CA VAL A 215 4.16 -9.61 8.46
C VAL A 215 4.91 -10.93 8.53
N ALA A 216 4.43 -11.97 7.83
CA ALA A 216 5.05 -13.30 7.84
C ALA A 216 6.49 -13.24 7.30
N THR A 217 6.69 -12.55 6.18
CA THR A 217 8.03 -12.36 5.58
C THR A 217 8.96 -11.57 6.51
N ALA A 218 8.46 -10.51 7.14
CA ALA A 218 9.27 -9.72 8.08
C ALA A 218 9.67 -10.55 9.31
N LYS A 219 8.76 -11.35 9.85
CA LYS A 219 9.04 -12.27 10.98
C LYS A 219 10.02 -13.37 10.59
N ALA A 220 9.88 -13.96 9.41
CA ALA A 220 10.81 -14.98 8.91
C ALA A 220 12.26 -14.43 8.73
N ASN A 221 12.42 -13.12 8.55
CA ASN A 221 13.69 -12.42 8.44
C ASN A 221 14.12 -11.73 9.75
N ASP A 222 13.54 -12.06 10.88
CA ASP A 222 13.80 -11.44 12.20
C ASP A 222 13.69 -9.90 12.20
N ASN A 223 12.87 -9.34 11.32
CA ASN A 223 12.68 -7.90 11.16
C ASN A 223 11.40 -7.40 11.87
N ALA A 224 11.43 -7.36 13.21
CA ALA A 224 10.32 -6.89 14.03
C ALA A 224 9.86 -5.45 13.67
N LYS A 225 10.81 -4.59 13.22
CA LYS A 225 10.49 -3.21 12.82
C LYS A 225 9.62 -3.13 11.57
N ASP A 226 9.85 -3.99 10.60
CA ASP A 226 9.02 -4.04 9.40
C ASP A 226 7.69 -4.75 9.67
N ALA A 227 7.67 -5.80 10.48
CA ALA A 227 6.43 -6.42 10.95
C ALA A 227 5.50 -5.38 11.61
N ALA A 228 6.01 -4.56 12.54
CA ALA A 228 5.24 -3.52 13.21
C ALA A 228 4.63 -2.48 12.25
N LYS A 229 5.30 -2.18 11.11
CA LYS A 229 4.73 -1.28 10.08
C LYS A 229 3.51 -1.88 9.42
N TYR A 230 3.55 -3.17 9.09
CA TYR A 230 2.41 -3.88 8.51
C TYR A 230 1.26 -4.01 9.52
N GLU A 231 1.54 -4.34 10.78
CA GLU A 231 0.54 -4.42 11.83
C GLU A 231 -0.16 -3.07 12.07
N LYS A 232 0.59 -1.96 12.03
CA LYS A 232 0.01 -0.61 12.07
C LYS A 232 -0.89 -0.31 10.86
N ALA A 233 -0.47 -0.70 9.67
CA ALA A 233 -1.27 -0.54 8.46
C ALA A 233 -2.57 -1.35 8.55
N LYS A 234 -2.49 -2.60 9.04
CA LYS A 234 -3.65 -3.44 9.33
C LYS A 234 -4.64 -2.74 10.25
N SER A 235 -4.17 -2.24 11.39
CA SER A 235 -5.02 -1.53 12.35
C SER A 235 -5.74 -0.31 11.73
N ASN A 236 -5.09 0.41 10.79
CA ASN A 236 -5.73 1.53 10.11
C ASN A 236 -6.83 1.06 9.14
N ILE A 237 -6.60 -0.03 8.40
CA ILE A 237 -7.58 -0.63 7.49
C ILE A 237 -8.76 -1.19 8.29
N ASP A 238 -8.49 -1.93 9.37
CA ASP A 238 -9.51 -2.52 10.25
C ASP A 238 -10.45 -1.43 10.81
N LYS A 239 -9.93 -0.27 11.22
CA LYS A 239 -10.74 0.85 11.71
C LYS A 239 -11.73 1.37 10.67
N VAL A 240 -11.30 1.50 9.42
CA VAL A 240 -12.18 1.92 8.33
C VAL A 240 -13.22 0.84 8.05
N PHE A 241 -12.78 -0.41 7.93
CA PHE A 241 -13.68 -1.55 7.70
C PHE A 241 -14.77 -1.64 8.77
N ILE A 242 -14.40 -1.57 10.05
CA ILE A 242 -15.36 -1.61 11.17
C ILE A 242 -16.37 -0.45 11.09
N ALA A 243 -15.93 0.72 10.60
CA ALA A 243 -16.80 1.89 10.49
C ALA A 243 -17.82 1.80 9.35
N ILE A 244 -17.54 1.03 8.29
CA ILE A 244 -18.39 0.97 7.08
C ILE A 244 -19.17 -0.34 6.93
N ALA A 245 -18.61 -1.46 7.35
CA ALA A 245 -19.21 -2.78 7.16
C ALA A 245 -20.42 -2.96 8.08
N GLN A 246 -21.59 -3.23 7.47
CA GLN A 246 -22.78 -3.72 8.15
C GLN A 246 -22.99 -5.19 7.79
N CYS A 247 -23.75 -5.95 8.61
CA CYS A 247 -23.95 -7.38 8.35
C CYS A 247 -24.64 -7.62 7.01
N GLU A 248 -25.65 -6.82 6.69
CA GLU A 248 -26.41 -6.91 5.44
C GLU A 248 -25.57 -6.65 4.19
N ASP A 249 -24.53 -5.83 4.28
CA ASP A 249 -23.63 -5.56 3.15
C ASP A 249 -22.50 -6.60 3.07
N MET A 250 -22.00 -7.03 4.22
CA MET A 250 -20.82 -7.87 4.34
C MET A 250 -21.10 -9.34 4.06
N VAL A 251 -22.19 -9.88 4.59
CA VAL A 251 -22.51 -11.33 4.50
C VAL A 251 -22.64 -11.79 3.04
N PRO A 252 -23.37 -11.10 2.14
CA PRO A 252 -23.44 -11.50 0.73
C PRO A 252 -22.07 -11.54 0.05
N VAL A 253 -21.22 -10.53 0.25
CA VAL A 253 -19.88 -10.46 -0.34
C VAL A 253 -18.99 -11.60 0.17
N LEU A 254 -19.03 -11.89 1.49
CA LEU A 254 -18.25 -12.98 2.07
C LEU A 254 -18.77 -14.36 1.62
N SER A 255 -20.08 -14.54 1.49
CA SER A 255 -20.69 -15.77 0.96
C SER A 255 -20.24 -16.06 -0.46
N GLU A 256 -20.25 -15.05 -1.34
CA GLU A 256 -19.76 -15.19 -2.72
C GLU A 256 -18.26 -15.60 -2.74
N LYS A 257 -17.42 -14.98 -1.92
CA LYS A 257 -15.99 -15.32 -1.84
C LYS A 257 -15.75 -16.75 -1.36
N ILE A 258 -16.50 -17.22 -0.37
CA ILE A 258 -16.42 -18.61 0.09
C ILE A 258 -16.92 -19.57 -1.00
N ALA A 259 -18.00 -19.23 -1.73
CA ALA A 259 -18.53 -20.07 -2.78
C ALA A 259 -17.56 -20.25 -3.97
N VAL A 260 -16.77 -19.22 -4.29
CA VAL A 260 -15.74 -19.28 -5.34
C VAL A 260 -14.54 -20.14 -4.94
N ASP A 261 -14.15 -20.14 -3.67
CA ASP A 261 -12.98 -20.89 -3.16
C ASP A 261 -13.32 -21.63 -1.86
N THR A 262 -14.13 -22.66 -2.01
CA THR A 262 -14.64 -23.47 -0.86
C THR A 262 -13.56 -24.24 -0.11
N ALA A 263 -12.39 -24.47 -0.71
CA ALA A 263 -11.27 -25.16 -0.10
C ALA A 263 -10.35 -24.25 0.73
N ASN A 264 -10.50 -22.91 0.59
CA ASN A 264 -9.59 -21.94 1.19
C ASN A 264 -9.82 -21.79 2.70
N PHE A 265 -9.06 -22.52 3.46
CA PHE A 265 -9.14 -22.52 4.91
C PHE A 265 -8.80 -21.17 5.53
N GLU A 266 -7.76 -20.50 5.05
CA GLU A 266 -7.36 -19.18 5.55
C GLU A 266 -8.43 -18.12 5.28
N LEU A 267 -9.12 -18.19 4.14
CA LEU A 267 -10.27 -17.34 3.87
C LEU A 267 -11.39 -17.58 4.90
N LYS A 268 -11.73 -18.84 5.17
CA LYS A 268 -12.75 -19.19 6.18
C LYS A 268 -12.41 -18.64 7.56
N LYS A 269 -11.16 -18.77 8.00
CA LYS A 269 -10.69 -18.19 9.28
C LYS A 269 -10.88 -16.68 9.32
N LYS A 270 -10.54 -15.98 8.21
CA LYS A 270 -10.73 -14.53 8.12
C LYS A 270 -12.20 -14.15 8.18
N VAL A 271 -13.06 -14.88 7.45
CA VAL A 271 -14.50 -14.66 7.43
C VAL A 271 -15.10 -14.87 8.82
N LEU A 272 -14.80 -15.97 9.49
CA LEU A 272 -15.28 -16.22 10.86
C LEU A 272 -14.87 -15.10 11.84
N ARG A 273 -13.61 -14.67 11.74
CA ARG A 273 -13.13 -13.56 12.59
C ARG A 273 -13.89 -12.26 12.33
N LEU A 274 -14.17 -11.93 11.04
CA LEU A 274 -14.91 -10.72 10.68
C LEU A 274 -16.36 -10.76 11.16
N LEU A 275 -17.03 -11.90 10.98
CA LEU A 275 -18.41 -12.08 11.43
C LEU A 275 -18.50 -11.92 12.96
N ASN A 276 -17.59 -12.54 13.72
CA ASN A 276 -17.51 -12.36 15.17
C ASN A 276 -17.20 -10.91 15.57
N GLN A 277 -16.25 -10.25 14.91
CA GLN A 277 -15.84 -8.88 15.22
C GLN A 277 -16.97 -7.86 15.01
N LYS A 278 -17.89 -8.15 14.08
CA LYS A 278 -19.03 -7.31 13.72
C LYS A 278 -20.34 -7.76 14.38
N ASP A 279 -20.29 -8.80 15.19
CA ASP A 279 -21.46 -9.43 15.79
C ASP A 279 -22.50 -9.88 14.74
N CYS A 280 -22.01 -10.29 13.57
CA CYS A 280 -22.82 -10.79 12.46
C CYS A 280 -22.92 -12.32 12.56
N THR A 281 -23.63 -12.81 13.58
CA THR A 281 -23.73 -14.25 13.85
C THR A 281 -25.05 -14.86 13.40
N ASP A 282 -26.11 -14.06 13.27
CA ASP A 282 -27.44 -14.49 12.84
C ASP A 282 -27.55 -14.43 11.29
N ASN A 283 -26.92 -15.41 10.62
CA ASN A 283 -27.01 -15.60 9.17
C ASN A 283 -26.52 -16.99 8.73
N ASP A 284 -26.92 -17.40 7.52
CA ASP A 284 -26.66 -18.75 6.97
C ASP A 284 -25.15 -19.02 6.70
N LEU A 285 -24.29 -18.03 6.67
CA LEU A 285 -22.84 -18.18 6.43
C LEU A 285 -22.08 -18.55 7.71
N TYR A 286 -22.54 -18.10 8.88
CA TYR A 286 -21.78 -18.14 10.12
C TYR A 286 -21.47 -19.56 10.59
N LEU A 287 -22.49 -20.39 10.78
CA LEU A 287 -22.32 -21.74 11.29
C LEU A 287 -21.49 -22.64 10.36
N PRO A 288 -21.75 -22.73 9.04
CA PRO A 288 -20.94 -23.56 8.14
C PRO A 288 -19.47 -23.18 8.13
N VAL A 289 -19.16 -21.87 8.24
CA VAL A 289 -17.78 -21.40 8.31
C VAL A 289 -17.13 -21.73 9.65
N ALA A 290 -17.87 -21.57 10.76
CA ALA A 290 -17.40 -21.93 12.10
C ALA A 290 -17.08 -23.42 12.21
N GLU A 291 -17.96 -24.30 11.72
CA GLU A 291 -17.76 -25.75 11.69
C GLU A 291 -16.56 -26.14 10.84
N ALA A 292 -16.43 -25.57 9.63
CA ALA A 292 -15.30 -25.85 8.75
C ALA A 292 -13.96 -25.42 9.34
N VAL A 293 -13.93 -24.29 10.08
CA VAL A 293 -12.72 -23.83 10.78
C VAL A 293 -12.45 -24.73 11.98
N HIS A 294 -13.46 -25.04 12.77
CA HIS A 294 -13.32 -25.84 13.98
C HIS A 294 -12.85 -27.28 13.69
N ALA A 295 -13.30 -27.86 12.59
CA ALA A 295 -12.92 -29.21 12.18
C ALA A 295 -11.43 -29.35 11.84
N GLN A 296 -10.77 -28.29 11.39
CA GLN A 296 -9.35 -28.30 11.02
C GLN A 296 -8.46 -27.70 12.12
N GLU A 297 -8.91 -26.63 12.75
CA GLU A 297 -8.17 -25.90 13.78
C GLU A 297 -9.14 -25.47 14.89
N PRO A 298 -9.43 -26.35 15.86
CA PRO A 298 -10.30 -26.01 16.98
C PRO A 298 -9.81 -24.74 17.69
N SER A 299 -10.71 -23.80 17.89
CA SER A 299 -10.42 -22.54 18.57
C SER A 299 -11.61 -22.10 19.42
N HIS A 300 -11.35 -21.28 20.43
CA HIS A 300 -12.43 -20.77 21.28
C HIS A 300 -13.50 -19.99 20.49
N PRO A 301 -13.20 -19.15 19.45
CA PRO A 301 -14.25 -18.48 18.70
C PRO A 301 -15.10 -19.45 17.86
N SER A 302 -14.50 -20.50 17.29
CA SER A 302 -15.25 -21.47 16.51
C SER A 302 -16.11 -22.38 17.40
N ALA A 303 -15.60 -22.83 18.54
CA ALA A 303 -16.38 -23.59 19.51
C ALA A 303 -17.57 -22.77 20.03
N PHE A 304 -17.33 -21.51 20.41
CA PHE A 304 -18.38 -20.63 20.91
C PHE A 304 -19.47 -20.35 19.84
N ALA A 305 -19.09 -20.18 18.58
CA ALA A 305 -20.01 -20.01 17.47
C ALA A 305 -20.95 -21.20 17.31
N ILE A 306 -20.38 -22.42 17.31
CA ILE A 306 -21.16 -23.66 17.20
C ILE A 306 -22.06 -23.84 18.43
N GLY A 307 -21.54 -23.63 19.64
CA GLY A 307 -22.30 -23.72 20.87
C GLY A 307 -23.50 -22.76 20.92
N GLY A 308 -23.31 -21.51 20.45
CA GLY A 308 -24.39 -20.54 20.36
C GLY A 308 -25.51 -20.99 19.41
N GLU A 309 -25.15 -21.53 18.24
CA GLU A 309 -26.15 -22.03 17.29
C GLU A 309 -26.87 -23.26 17.76
N GLN A 310 -26.19 -24.19 18.44
CA GLN A 310 -26.83 -25.34 19.09
C GLN A 310 -27.83 -24.91 20.18
N ALA A 311 -27.54 -23.84 20.91
CA ALA A 311 -28.48 -23.24 21.85
C ALA A 311 -29.73 -22.64 21.18
N ASN A 312 -29.54 -21.97 20.03
CA ASN A 312 -30.63 -21.37 19.25
C ASN A 312 -31.64 -22.43 18.74
N VAL A 313 -31.14 -23.62 18.41
CA VAL A 313 -32.00 -24.75 17.97
C VAL A 313 -32.40 -25.65 19.14
N GLU A 314 -32.27 -25.18 20.40
CA GLU A 314 -32.67 -25.87 21.65
C GLU A 314 -31.91 -27.20 21.89
N ASN A 315 -30.75 -27.41 21.23
CA ASN A 315 -29.89 -28.56 21.48
C ASN A 315 -28.91 -28.24 22.62
N PHE A 316 -29.42 -28.11 23.82
CA PHE A 316 -28.67 -27.60 24.97
C PHE A 316 -27.49 -28.49 25.40
N GLU A 317 -27.56 -29.80 25.19
CA GLU A 317 -26.46 -30.72 25.53
C GLU A 317 -25.23 -30.45 24.65
N GLU A 318 -25.41 -30.36 23.35
CA GLU A 318 -24.32 -30.00 22.41
C GLU A 318 -23.87 -28.54 22.60
N ALA A 319 -24.81 -27.63 22.87
CA ALA A 319 -24.48 -26.25 23.17
C ALA A 319 -23.53 -26.15 24.37
N LEU A 320 -23.86 -26.82 25.47
CA LEU A 320 -23.02 -26.82 26.67
C LEU A 320 -21.62 -27.40 26.37
N ARG A 321 -21.57 -28.53 25.66
CA ARG A 321 -20.31 -29.18 25.30
C ARG A 321 -19.37 -28.25 24.53
N TYR A 322 -19.88 -27.51 23.53
CA TYR A 322 -19.10 -26.56 22.75
C TYR A 322 -18.76 -25.29 23.53
N MET A 323 -19.63 -24.83 24.44
CA MET A 323 -19.33 -23.69 25.31
C MET A 323 -18.21 -24.02 26.31
N GLU A 324 -18.23 -25.19 26.93
CA GLU A 324 -17.15 -25.68 27.79
C GLU A 324 -15.84 -25.81 27.03
N GLN A 325 -15.87 -26.31 25.78
CA GLN A 325 -14.71 -26.37 24.91
C GLN A 325 -14.18 -24.98 24.56
N ALA A 326 -15.06 -23.99 24.35
CA ALA A 326 -14.66 -22.62 24.13
C ALA A 326 -13.91 -22.04 25.34
N VAL A 327 -14.40 -22.29 26.56
CA VAL A 327 -13.72 -21.89 27.81
C VAL A 327 -12.34 -22.54 27.92
N GLU A 328 -12.24 -23.85 27.64
CA GLU A 328 -10.97 -24.59 27.69
C GLU A 328 -9.96 -24.08 26.71
N LEU A 329 -10.36 -23.92 25.41
CA LEU A 329 -9.50 -23.44 24.35
C LEU A 329 -9.10 -21.95 24.50
N CYS A 330 -9.91 -21.19 25.26
CA CYS A 330 -9.63 -19.78 25.54
C CYS A 330 -8.47 -19.62 26.55
N GLY A 331 -8.35 -20.51 27.52
CA GLY A 331 -7.37 -20.38 28.60
C GLY A 331 -7.59 -19.08 29.40
N ASP A 332 -6.73 -18.09 29.20
CA ASP A 332 -6.80 -16.76 29.83
C ASP A 332 -7.06 -15.64 28.82
N CYS A 333 -7.87 -15.89 27.80
CA CYS A 333 -8.24 -14.86 26.83
C CYS A 333 -9.21 -13.83 27.44
N ALA A 334 -9.35 -12.67 26.76
CA ALA A 334 -10.20 -11.58 27.22
C ALA A 334 -11.70 -11.93 27.22
N GLU A 335 -12.10 -12.90 26.39
CA GLU A 335 -13.48 -13.35 26.21
C GLU A 335 -13.93 -14.41 27.24
N LYS A 336 -13.03 -14.90 28.09
CA LYS A 336 -13.30 -16.00 29.04
C LYS A 336 -14.52 -15.75 29.93
N GLU A 337 -14.64 -14.55 30.49
CA GLU A 337 -15.78 -14.19 31.34
C GLU A 337 -17.10 -14.24 30.57
N MET A 338 -17.10 -13.80 29.30
CA MET A 338 -18.28 -13.86 28.45
C MET A 338 -18.71 -15.32 28.18
N TYR A 339 -17.74 -16.21 27.93
CA TYR A 339 -18.02 -17.62 27.66
C TYR A 339 -18.61 -18.30 28.93
N LEU A 340 -18.05 -18.03 30.12
CA LEU A 340 -18.54 -18.54 31.39
C LEU A 340 -19.94 -18.06 31.74
N LEU A 341 -20.36 -16.89 31.27
CA LEU A 341 -21.72 -16.37 31.50
C LEU A 341 -22.77 -17.04 30.61
N LYS A 342 -22.35 -17.68 29.51
CA LYS A 342 -23.25 -18.36 28.55
C LYS A 342 -23.24 -19.88 28.65
N THR A 343 -22.33 -20.48 29.45
CA THR A 343 -22.35 -21.89 29.86
C THR A 343 -23.28 -22.07 31.03
#